data_316e6facae296ce75560267ac6fe81d3
#
_entry.id   316e6facae296ce75560267ac6fe81d3
#
_cell.length_a   1.000
_cell.length_b   1.000
_cell.length_c   1.000
_cell.angle_alpha   90.00
_cell.angle_beta   90.00
_cell.angle_gamma   90.00
#
_symmetry.space_group_name_H-M   'P 1'
#
loop_
_entity.id
_entity.type
_entity.pdbx_description
1 polymer ?
#
loop_
_entity_poly.entity_id
_entity_poly.type
_entity_poly.pdbx_seq_one_letter_code
_entity_poly.pdbx_strand_id
1 'polypeptide(L)'
;FCLSRGLGDVYKRQPIVEIEAISKMLKFAKDVDCPVELVHVSSWEAMELAKKAKAEGQHVLVETCPHYLLLDESYVEKYGAYAKCNPALRKKEDVERLWDYVKDGTVDFIGSDHSPFLKSEKEKLDKDGKKDIFLSPSGFPGIDLRLPLMVTEGLKRGVSLERIVELLSVNPAKCFNIFPQKGTISAGADGDLVIVDMNREVICHAEDSYSQAKDISKVFEGWKFICGVYATVVRGRVVYENGKVDESAAGWGQFVKPVRK
;
A
#
# COMPACT_ATOMS: atom_id res chain seq x y z
N PHE A 1 -4.96 35.20 -9.45
CA PHE A 1 -5.84 34.12 -8.93
C PHE A 1 -5.52 32.74 -9.52
N CYS A 2 -5.17 32.64 -10.80
CA CYS A 2 -4.72 31.38 -11.41
C CYS A 2 -3.34 30.91 -10.88
N LEU A 3 -2.43 31.85 -10.61
CA LEU A 3 -1.11 31.57 -10.03
C LEU A 3 -1.20 30.99 -8.61
N SER A 4 -2.15 31.46 -7.78
CA SER A 4 -2.33 30.97 -6.42
C SER A 4 -2.88 29.55 -6.34
N ARG A 5 -3.71 29.11 -7.29
CA ARG A 5 -4.17 27.73 -7.39
C ARG A 5 -3.03 26.80 -7.81
N GLY A 6 -2.25 27.20 -8.83
CA GLY A 6 -1.09 26.41 -9.29
C GLY A 6 -0.02 26.25 -8.22
N LEU A 7 0.33 27.32 -7.51
CA LEU A 7 1.30 27.27 -6.40
C LEU A 7 0.81 26.41 -5.23
N GLY A 8 -0.48 26.51 -4.87
CA GLY A 8 -1.06 25.69 -3.81
C GLY A 8 -1.03 24.19 -4.12
N ASP A 9 -1.28 23.81 -5.37
CA ASP A 9 -1.25 22.40 -5.79
C ASP A 9 0.16 21.86 -5.90
N VAL A 10 1.13 22.67 -6.36
CA VAL A 10 2.55 22.32 -6.36
C VAL A 10 3.05 22.14 -4.92
N TYR A 11 2.71 23.04 -4.01
CA TYR A 11 3.09 22.95 -2.61
C TYR A 11 2.53 21.70 -1.93
N LYS A 12 1.24 21.39 -2.12
CA LYS A 12 0.59 20.19 -1.56
C LYS A 12 1.21 18.85 -1.99
N ARG A 13 1.99 18.87 -3.08
CA ARG A 13 2.62 17.66 -3.63
C ARG A 13 4.07 17.49 -3.22
N GLN A 14 4.66 18.47 -2.53
CA GLN A 14 6.05 18.39 -2.09
C GLN A 14 6.21 17.59 -0.80
N PRO A 15 7.37 16.93 -0.58
CA PRO A 15 7.67 16.18 0.65
C PRO A 15 7.48 17.00 1.92
N ILE A 16 7.78 18.31 1.87
CA ILE A 16 7.68 19.20 3.04
C ILE A 16 6.29 19.20 3.70
N VAL A 17 5.22 19.01 2.93
CA VAL A 17 3.85 18.97 3.47
C VAL A 17 3.63 17.72 4.32
N GLU A 18 4.13 16.58 3.85
CA GLU A 18 4.10 15.32 4.59
C GLU A 18 4.96 15.39 5.85
N ILE A 19 6.18 15.92 5.73
CA ILE A 19 7.12 16.14 6.84
C ILE A 19 6.48 17.03 7.92
N GLU A 20 5.86 18.14 7.53
CA GLU A 20 5.17 19.06 8.44
C GLU A 20 4.01 18.37 9.17
N ALA A 21 3.16 17.66 8.43
CA ALA A 21 2.02 16.94 9.00
C ALA A 21 2.48 15.88 10.01
N ILE A 22 3.44 15.05 9.63
CA ILE A 22 4.00 13.99 10.49
C ILE A 22 4.70 14.58 11.72
N SER A 23 5.48 15.65 11.57
CA SER A 23 6.12 16.33 12.71
C SER A 23 5.10 16.80 13.75
N LYS A 24 3.99 17.39 13.30
CA LYS A 24 2.90 17.82 14.18
C LYS A 24 2.22 16.65 14.87
N MET A 25 1.91 15.58 14.12
CA MET A 25 1.27 14.38 14.67
C MET A 25 2.15 13.69 15.72
N LEU A 26 3.43 13.53 15.44
CA LEU A 26 4.38 12.96 16.40
C LEU A 26 4.47 13.81 17.67
N LYS A 27 4.51 15.15 17.53
CA LYS A 27 4.53 16.06 18.68
C LYS A 27 3.25 15.92 19.51
N PHE A 28 2.08 15.93 18.89
CA PHE A 28 0.81 15.80 19.60
C PHE A 28 0.67 14.44 20.27
N ALA A 29 1.04 13.35 19.57
CA ALA A 29 1.01 12.00 20.15
C ALA A 29 1.92 11.90 21.37
N LYS A 30 3.13 12.50 21.32
CA LYS A 30 4.06 12.57 22.44
C LYS A 30 3.48 13.32 23.64
N ASP A 31 2.85 14.48 23.38
CA ASP A 31 2.33 15.34 24.45
C ASP A 31 1.17 14.70 25.23
N VAL A 32 0.41 13.81 24.59
CA VAL A 32 -0.74 13.13 25.22
C VAL A 32 -0.50 11.65 25.48
N ASP A 33 0.72 11.17 25.26
CA ASP A 33 1.13 9.75 25.41
C ASP A 33 0.16 8.80 24.68
N CYS A 34 -0.13 9.10 23.41
CA CYS A 34 -1.05 8.33 22.59
C CYS A 34 -0.30 7.60 21.47
N PRO A 35 -0.57 6.30 21.25
CA PRO A 35 -0.10 5.60 20.06
C PRO A 35 -0.56 6.29 18.77
N VAL A 36 0.30 6.36 17.77
CA VAL A 36 -0.02 6.95 16.48
C VAL A 36 0.38 6.05 15.33
N GLU A 37 -0.49 5.93 14.34
CA GLU A 37 -0.20 5.29 13.07
C GLU A 37 0.01 6.36 11.99
N LEU A 38 1.15 6.28 11.32
CA LEU A 38 1.48 7.09 10.15
C LEU A 38 1.21 6.26 8.90
N VAL A 39 0.10 6.56 8.23
CA VAL A 39 -0.35 5.80 7.06
C VAL A 39 0.33 6.28 5.77
N HIS A 40 0.51 5.38 4.80
CA HIS A 40 0.98 5.66 3.43
C HIS A 40 2.17 6.64 3.35
N VAL A 41 3.14 6.51 4.26
CA VAL A 41 4.34 7.39 4.28
C VAL A 41 5.14 7.21 2.99
N SER A 42 5.41 8.33 2.31
CA SER A 42 5.96 8.35 0.96
C SER A 42 7.32 9.03 0.82
N SER A 43 7.77 9.79 1.83
CA SER A 43 9.06 10.48 1.80
C SER A 43 10.04 9.91 2.82
N TRP A 44 11.31 9.86 2.46
CA TRP A 44 12.35 9.34 3.36
C TRP A 44 12.59 10.24 4.57
N GLU A 45 12.41 11.56 4.43
CA GLU A 45 12.52 12.51 5.55
C GLU A 45 11.43 12.25 6.61
N ALA A 46 10.22 11.89 6.16
CA ALA A 46 9.15 11.52 7.07
C ALA A 46 9.45 10.19 7.78
N MET A 47 10.08 9.23 7.07
CA MET A 47 10.56 7.98 7.68
C MET A 47 11.63 8.24 8.75
N GLU A 48 12.57 9.18 8.52
CA GLU A 48 13.56 9.58 9.52
C GLU A 48 12.92 10.16 10.79
N LEU A 49 11.90 10.99 10.65
CA LEU A 49 11.16 11.51 11.80
C LEU A 49 10.49 10.39 12.60
N ALA A 50 9.84 9.46 11.91
CA ALA A 50 9.20 8.32 12.55
C ALA A 50 10.23 7.40 13.24
N LYS A 51 11.34 7.11 12.58
CA LYS A 51 12.46 6.32 13.13
C LYS A 51 13.01 6.95 14.40
N LYS A 52 13.24 8.26 14.38
CA LYS A 52 13.70 9.01 15.56
C LYS A 52 12.69 8.95 16.69
N ALA A 53 11.42 9.16 16.41
CA ALA A 53 10.35 9.10 17.41
C ALA A 53 10.26 7.69 18.07
N LYS A 54 10.38 6.61 17.27
CA LYS A 54 10.47 5.24 17.78
C LYS A 54 11.69 5.05 18.69
N ALA A 55 12.87 5.54 18.29
CA ALA A 55 14.10 5.47 19.08
C ALA A 55 14.00 6.25 20.41
N GLU A 56 13.19 7.30 20.46
CA GLU A 56 12.87 8.08 21.67
C GLU A 56 11.78 7.41 22.54
N GLY A 57 11.31 6.22 22.15
CA GLY A 57 10.32 5.44 22.92
C GLY A 57 8.86 5.79 22.64
N GLN A 58 8.57 6.60 21.61
CA GLN A 58 7.17 6.84 21.21
C GLN A 58 6.56 5.59 20.57
N HIS A 59 5.30 5.33 20.86
CA HIS A 59 4.55 4.24 20.22
C HIS A 59 4.04 4.71 18.84
N VAL A 60 4.90 4.57 17.83
CA VAL A 60 4.63 4.95 16.44
C VAL A 60 4.58 3.72 15.57
N LEU A 61 3.52 3.57 14.80
CA LEU A 61 3.38 2.59 13.73
C LEU A 61 3.57 3.30 12.39
N VAL A 62 4.27 2.67 11.46
CA VAL A 62 4.58 3.24 10.15
C VAL A 62 4.12 2.31 9.06
N GLU A 63 3.21 2.80 8.23
CA GLU A 63 2.77 2.13 7.00
C GLU A 63 3.34 2.84 5.78
N THR A 64 3.74 2.07 4.78
CA THR A 64 3.92 2.55 3.41
C THR A 64 3.19 1.62 2.44
N CYS A 65 3.24 1.93 1.14
CA CYS A 65 2.51 1.18 0.12
C CYS A 65 3.44 0.77 -1.02
N PRO A 66 3.14 -0.31 -1.77
CA PRO A 66 3.98 -0.76 -2.87
C PRO A 66 4.24 0.33 -3.90
N HIS A 67 3.28 1.19 -4.19
CA HIS A 67 3.44 2.25 -5.17
C HIS A 67 4.46 3.31 -4.74
N TYR A 68 4.64 3.60 -3.44
CA TYR A 68 5.70 4.50 -2.96
C TYR A 68 7.09 3.85 -2.98
N LEU A 69 7.15 2.55 -2.94
CA LEU A 69 8.39 1.77 -3.01
C LEU A 69 8.84 1.49 -4.45
N LEU A 70 7.96 1.70 -5.45
CA LEU A 70 8.18 1.20 -6.81
C LEU A 70 7.96 2.22 -7.92
N LEU A 71 7.10 3.22 -7.70
CA LEU A 71 6.71 4.20 -8.70
C LEU A 71 7.26 5.56 -8.33
N ASP A 72 7.87 6.25 -9.28
CA ASP A 72 8.32 7.62 -9.15
C ASP A 72 7.44 8.62 -9.92
N GLU A 73 7.77 9.91 -9.84
CA GLU A 73 6.99 10.98 -10.47
C GLU A 73 6.87 10.85 -11.99
N SER A 74 7.78 10.12 -12.67
CA SER A 74 7.69 9.89 -14.12
C SER A 74 6.45 9.09 -14.54
N TYR A 75 5.91 8.30 -13.59
CA TYR A 75 4.65 7.59 -13.84
C TYR A 75 3.46 8.54 -13.96
N VAL A 76 3.49 9.70 -13.30
CA VAL A 76 2.46 10.73 -13.46
C VAL A 76 2.57 11.37 -14.84
N GLU A 77 3.77 11.58 -15.35
CA GLU A 77 3.97 12.06 -16.74
C GLU A 77 3.43 11.06 -17.76
N LYS A 78 3.70 9.77 -17.54
CA LYS A 78 3.30 8.70 -18.47
C LYS A 78 1.81 8.38 -18.43
N TYR A 79 1.22 8.31 -17.23
CA TYR A 79 -0.15 7.80 -17.01
C TYR A 79 -1.15 8.89 -16.60
N GLY A 80 -0.70 10.12 -16.35
CA GLY A 80 -1.55 11.24 -15.97
C GLY A 80 -2.39 10.95 -14.72
N ALA A 81 -3.68 11.16 -14.82
CA ALA A 81 -4.63 10.97 -13.72
C ALA A 81 -4.66 9.54 -13.15
N TYR A 82 -4.29 8.54 -13.94
CA TYR A 82 -4.25 7.14 -13.48
C TYR A 82 -3.14 6.87 -12.46
N ALA A 83 -2.05 7.65 -12.48
CA ALA A 83 -0.98 7.58 -11.50
C ALA A 83 -1.08 8.63 -10.39
N LYS A 84 -2.17 9.43 -10.37
CA LYS A 84 -2.40 10.42 -9.33
C LYS A 84 -2.79 9.73 -8.03
N CYS A 85 -2.01 9.95 -6.95
CA CYS A 85 -2.28 9.51 -5.58
C CYS A 85 -1.95 10.61 -4.56
N ASN A 86 -2.36 10.44 -3.33
CA ASN A 86 -2.02 11.28 -2.19
C ASN A 86 -1.56 10.39 -1.02
N PRO A 87 -0.37 10.64 -0.48
CA PRO A 87 0.70 11.53 -0.97
C PRO A 87 1.06 11.33 -2.45
N ALA A 88 1.65 12.35 -3.09
CA ALA A 88 2.09 12.23 -4.47
C ALA A 88 3.31 11.30 -4.60
N LEU A 89 3.47 10.66 -5.76
CA LEU A 89 4.68 9.91 -6.08
C LEU A 89 5.90 10.83 -6.00
N ARG A 90 7.00 10.31 -5.48
CA ARG A 90 8.23 11.03 -5.22
C ARG A 90 9.25 10.82 -6.34
N LYS A 91 10.42 11.44 -6.20
CA LYS A 91 11.54 11.22 -7.11
C LYS A 91 12.08 9.81 -6.95
N LYS A 92 12.76 9.32 -7.98
CA LYS A 92 13.35 7.99 -7.99
C LYS A 92 14.31 7.75 -6.82
N GLU A 93 15.10 8.76 -6.46
CA GLU A 93 16.03 8.68 -5.34
C GLU A 93 15.30 8.47 -4.00
N ASP A 94 14.14 9.10 -3.83
CA ASP A 94 13.32 8.94 -2.62
C ASP A 94 12.75 7.52 -2.55
N VAL A 95 12.23 7.01 -3.68
CA VAL A 95 11.70 5.64 -3.80
C VAL A 95 12.74 4.59 -3.39
N GLU A 96 13.97 4.70 -3.89
CA GLU A 96 15.03 3.74 -3.56
C GLU A 96 15.45 3.83 -2.07
N ARG A 97 15.46 5.02 -1.48
CA ARG A 97 15.77 5.21 -0.05
C ARG A 97 14.71 4.61 0.88
N LEU A 98 13.44 4.56 0.48
CA LEU A 98 12.39 3.98 1.31
C LEU A 98 12.62 2.49 1.60
N TRP A 99 13.30 1.77 0.73
CA TRP A 99 13.64 0.37 0.96
C TRP A 99 14.60 0.13 2.13
N ASP A 100 15.41 1.12 2.50
CA ASP A 100 16.27 1.01 3.67
C ASP A 100 15.43 0.94 4.96
N TYR A 101 14.34 1.70 5.04
CA TYR A 101 13.41 1.68 6.17
C TYR A 101 12.52 0.43 6.21
N VAL A 102 12.29 -0.21 5.07
CA VAL A 102 11.66 -1.52 5.00
C VAL A 102 12.58 -2.59 5.60
N LYS A 103 13.88 -2.52 5.30
CA LYS A 103 14.90 -3.48 5.76
C LYS A 103 15.23 -3.32 7.23
N ASP A 104 15.37 -2.09 7.71
CA ASP A 104 15.83 -1.80 9.08
C ASP A 104 14.72 -1.92 10.14
N GLY A 105 13.47 -2.16 9.73
CA GLY A 105 12.34 -2.34 10.64
C GLY A 105 11.61 -1.05 11.01
N THR A 106 11.96 0.10 10.43
CA THR A 106 11.24 1.36 10.62
C THR A 106 9.80 1.26 10.12
N VAL A 107 9.61 0.64 8.94
CA VAL A 107 8.27 0.33 8.41
C VAL A 107 7.71 -0.89 9.15
N ASP A 108 6.54 -0.75 9.75
CA ASP A 108 5.87 -1.83 10.48
C ASP A 108 5.10 -2.74 9.54
N PHE A 109 4.38 -2.19 8.56
CA PHE A 109 3.60 -2.98 7.61
C PHE A 109 3.36 -2.24 6.28
N ILE A 110 2.89 -2.99 5.30
CA ILE A 110 2.62 -2.50 3.95
C ILE A 110 1.12 -2.51 3.70
N GLY A 111 0.54 -1.34 3.50
CA GLY A 111 -0.83 -1.16 3.06
C GLY A 111 -0.97 -1.23 1.53
N SER A 112 -2.18 -1.30 1.04
CA SER A 112 -2.45 -1.23 -0.41
C SER A 112 -2.86 0.17 -0.87
N ASP A 113 -3.42 0.96 0.03
CA ASP A 113 -4.12 2.22 -0.29
C ASP A 113 -5.07 2.07 -1.49
N HIS A 114 -5.76 0.92 -1.56
CA HIS A 114 -6.63 0.56 -2.66
C HIS A 114 -7.79 1.54 -2.82
N SER A 115 -7.78 2.27 -3.94
CA SER A 115 -8.75 3.34 -4.21
C SER A 115 -9.47 3.10 -5.54
N PRO A 116 -10.61 2.38 -5.53
CA PRO A 116 -11.34 2.03 -6.75
C PRO A 116 -12.26 3.18 -7.18
N PHE A 117 -11.85 3.91 -8.20
CA PHE A 117 -12.66 4.96 -8.83
C PHE A 117 -13.18 4.50 -10.20
N LEU A 118 -14.28 5.07 -10.65
CA LEU A 118 -14.75 4.88 -12.00
C LEU A 118 -13.81 5.59 -13.01
N LYS A 119 -13.69 5.01 -14.20
CA LYS A 119 -12.90 5.63 -15.29
C LYS A 119 -13.38 7.05 -15.60
N SER A 120 -14.69 7.28 -15.62
CA SER A 120 -15.29 8.60 -15.83
C SER A 120 -14.90 9.63 -14.76
N GLU A 121 -14.63 9.19 -13.53
CA GLU A 121 -14.15 10.07 -12.46
C GLU A 121 -12.67 10.41 -12.65
N LYS A 122 -11.87 9.46 -13.10
CA LYS A 122 -10.45 9.66 -13.42
C LYS A 122 -10.23 10.54 -14.64
N GLU A 123 -11.12 10.49 -15.61
CA GLU A 123 -11.03 11.21 -16.87
C GLU A 123 -11.90 12.48 -16.91
N LYS A 124 -12.13 13.12 -15.76
CA LYS A 124 -12.89 14.36 -15.68
C LYS A 124 -12.31 15.43 -16.61
N LEU A 125 -13.21 16.13 -17.28
CA LEU A 125 -12.91 17.23 -18.16
C LEU A 125 -13.15 18.56 -17.43
N ASP A 126 -12.36 19.57 -17.78
CA ASP A 126 -12.60 20.94 -17.34
C ASP A 126 -13.80 21.56 -18.12
N LYS A 127 -14.09 22.83 -17.82
CA LYS A 127 -15.16 23.60 -18.50
C LYS A 127 -14.96 23.76 -20.01
N ASP A 128 -13.73 23.59 -20.49
CA ASP A 128 -13.36 23.71 -21.91
C ASP A 128 -13.27 22.33 -22.59
N GLY A 129 -13.68 21.25 -21.90
CA GLY A 129 -13.68 19.88 -22.40
C GLY A 129 -12.32 19.22 -22.45
N LYS A 130 -11.31 19.76 -21.75
CA LYS A 130 -9.97 19.18 -21.67
C LYS A 130 -9.83 18.34 -20.40
N LYS A 131 -9.04 17.24 -20.50
CA LYS A 131 -8.69 16.43 -19.32
C LYS A 131 -7.89 17.28 -18.34
N ASP A 132 -8.37 17.32 -17.09
CA ASP A 132 -7.72 18.05 -15.99
C ASP A 132 -7.43 17.11 -14.84
N ILE A 133 -6.14 16.86 -14.60
CA ILE A 133 -5.66 16.00 -13.53
C ILE A 133 -6.08 16.51 -12.14
N PHE A 134 -6.30 17.82 -11.97
CA PHE A 134 -6.71 18.40 -10.69
C PHE A 134 -8.17 18.08 -10.34
N LEU A 135 -9.01 17.85 -11.33
CA LEU A 135 -10.40 17.42 -11.14
C LEU A 135 -10.54 15.92 -10.86
N SER A 136 -9.49 15.16 -11.13
CA SER A 136 -9.46 13.71 -10.95
C SER A 136 -9.25 13.35 -9.49
N PRO A 137 -9.95 12.34 -8.94
CA PRO A 137 -9.68 11.84 -7.60
C PRO A 137 -8.28 11.23 -7.51
N SER A 138 -7.69 11.28 -6.30
CA SER A 138 -6.37 10.70 -6.01
C SER A 138 -6.52 9.26 -5.55
N GLY A 139 -5.66 8.37 -6.05
CA GLY A 139 -5.64 6.95 -5.73
C GLY A 139 -5.92 6.06 -6.94
N PHE A 140 -5.52 4.81 -6.86
CA PHE A 140 -5.73 3.78 -7.88
C PHE A 140 -5.81 2.39 -7.22
N PRO A 141 -6.36 1.36 -7.89
CA PRO A 141 -6.45 0.02 -7.32
C PRO A 141 -5.08 -0.65 -7.22
N GLY A 142 -4.89 -1.54 -6.25
CA GLY A 142 -3.62 -2.25 -6.05
C GLY A 142 -3.66 -3.33 -4.97
N ILE A 143 -4.84 -3.66 -4.42
CA ILE A 143 -4.93 -4.63 -3.32
C ILE A 143 -4.49 -6.04 -3.73
N ASP A 144 -4.85 -6.47 -4.94
CA ASP A 144 -4.51 -7.76 -5.53
C ASP A 144 -3.04 -7.84 -5.97
N LEU A 145 -2.36 -6.71 -6.13
CA LEU A 145 -0.97 -6.63 -6.54
C LEU A 145 0.02 -6.54 -5.37
N ARG A 146 -0.45 -6.24 -4.16
CA ARG A 146 0.42 -6.00 -2.99
C ARG A 146 1.39 -7.15 -2.71
N LEU A 147 0.88 -8.38 -2.65
CA LEU A 147 1.72 -9.55 -2.37
C LEU A 147 2.74 -9.82 -3.50
N PRO A 148 2.35 -9.99 -4.77
CA PRO A 148 3.30 -10.29 -5.83
C PRO A 148 4.31 -9.17 -6.06
N LEU A 149 3.94 -7.90 -5.90
CA LEU A 149 4.87 -6.77 -5.95
C LEU A 149 5.91 -6.85 -4.84
N MET A 150 5.49 -7.04 -3.59
CA MET A 150 6.40 -7.08 -2.45
C MET A 150 7.32 -8.30 -2.49
N VAL A 151 6.83 -9.47 -2.89
CA VAL A 151 7.68 -10.66 -3.06
C VAL A 151 8.70 -10.43 -4.17
N THR A 152 8.26 -9.98 -5.34
CA THR A 152 9.14 -9.79 -6.50
C THR A 152 10.20 -8.73 -6.24
N GLU A 153 9.79 -7.55 -5.84
CA GLU A 153 10.69 -6.39 -5.74
C GLU A 153 11.45 -6.35 -4.42
N GLY A 154 10.87 -6.92 -3.37
CA GLY A 154 11.54 -7.07 -2.07
C GLY A 154 12.71 -8.05 -2.15
N LEU A 155 12.51 -9.24 -2.72
CA LEU A 155 13.59 -10.23 -2.89
C LEU A 155 14.71 -9.71 -3.79
N LYS A 156 14.40 -9.00 -4.88
CA LYS A 156 15.41 -8.35 -5.73
C LYS A 156 16.29 -7.36 -4.96
N ARG A 157 15.74 -6.73 -3.92
CA ARG A 157 16.45 -5.74 -3.07
C ARG A 157 17.02 -6.33 -1.79
N GLY A 158 16.99 -7.66 -1.64
CA GLY A 158 17.55 -8.38 -0.50
C GLY A 158 16.69 -8.32 0.78
N VAL A 159 15.40 -8.00 0.67
CA VAL A 159 14.44 -8.19 1.76
C VAL A 159 14.09 -9.67 1.84
N SER A 160 14.25 -10.30 3.00
CA SER A 160 13.95 -11.74 3.15
C SER A 160 12.45 -12.03 3.03
N LEU A 161 12.10 -13.26 2.68
CA LEU A 161 10.70 -13.68 2.58
C LEU A 161 10.01 -13.60 3.93
N GLU A 162 10.71 -13.92 5.02
CA GLU A 162 10.21 -13.81 6.39
C GLU A 162 9.83 -12.35 6.69
N ARG A 163 10.70 -11.40 6.33
CA ARG A 163 10.42 -9.98 6.52
C ARG A 163 9.21 -9.52 5.71
N ILE A 164 9.05 -10.01 4.48
CA ILE A 164 7.88 -9.72 3.65
C ILE A 164 6.60 -10.26 4.32
N VAL A 165 6.64 -11.48 4.86
CA VAL A 165 5.51 -12.07 5.61
C VAL A 165 5.20 -11.28 6.87
N GLU A 166 6.20 -10.81 7.61
CA GLU A 166 5.99 -9.92 8.76
C GLU A 166 5.23 -8.66 8.34
N LEU A 167 5.70 -7.98 7.29
CA LEU A 167 5.11 -6.73 6.79
C LEU A 167 3.68 -6.88 6.26
N LEU A 168 3.34 -8.03 5.70
CA LEU A 168 2.04 -8.26 5.05
C LEU A 168 1.02 -8.97 5.94
N SER A 169 1.45 -9.66 7.00
CA SER A 169 0.57 -10.54 7.79
C SER A 169 0.77 -10.40 9.30
N VAL A 170 1.96 -10.68 9.83
CA VAL A 170 2.21 -10.76 11.28
C VAL A 170 2.05 -9.40 11.94
N ASN A 171 2.71 -8.39 11.40
CA ASN A 171 2.71 -7.05 11.98
C ASN A 171 1.34 -6.38 11.91
N PRO A 172 0.61 -6.38 10.77
CA PRO A 172 -0.76 -5.90 10.76
C PRO A 172 -1.64 -6.58 11.81
N ALA A 173 -1.54 -7.91 11.94
CA ALA A 173 -2.33 -8.63 12.93
C ALA A 173 -2.01 -8.22 14.38
N LYS A 174 -0.74 -7.93 14.68
CA LYS A 174 -0.32 -7.42 16.01
C LYS A 174 -0.77 -5.97 16.21
N CYS A 175 -0.59 -5.10 15.20
CA CYS A 175 -0.94 -3.68 15.27
C CYS A 175 -2.45 -3.50 15.52
N PHE A 176 -3.27 -4.29 14.87
CA PHE A 176 -4.74 -4.20 14.99
C PHE A 176 -5.33 -5.14 16.04
N ASN A 177 -4.51 -5.72 16.92
CA ASN A 177 -4.92 -6.56 18.06
C ASN A 177 -5.78 -7.78 17.66
N ILE A 178 -5.48 -8.40 16.53
CA ILE A 178 -6.12 -9.64 16.05
C ILE A 178 -5.15 -10.84 16.07
N PHE A 179 -3.90 -10.62 16.49
CA PHE A 179 -2.93 -11.69 16.73
C PHE A 179 -3.20 -12.34 18.10
N PRO A 180 -3.10 -13.67 18.27
CA PRO A 180 -2.65 -14.69 17.29
C PRO A 180 -3.78 -15.34 16.48
N GLN A 181 -5.02 -14.87 16.58
CA GLN A 181 -6.12 -15.42 15.76
C GLN A 181 -5.81 -15.32 14.27
N LYS A 182 -5.20 -14.20 13.85
CA LYS A 182 -4.70 -13.94 12.49
C LYS A 182 -3.19 -13.70 12.52
N GLY A 183 -2.53 -13.81 11.35
CA GLY A 183 -1.13 -13.47 11.16
C GLY A 183 -0.13 -14.56 11.58
N THR A 184 -0.59 -15.78 11.85
CA THR A 184 0.30 -16.91 12.19
C THR A 184 -0.27 -18.23 11.71
N ILE A 185 0.59 -19.22 11.51
CA ILE A 185 0.24 -20.61 11.25
C ILE A 185 0.57 -21.41 12.52
N SER A 186 -0.38 -21.44 13.47
CA SER A 186 -0.22 -22.13 14.73
C SER A 186 -1.55 -22.75 15.19
N ALA A 187 -1.48 -23.75 16.06
CA ALA A 187 -2.67 -24.35 16.64
C ALA A 187 -3.51 -23.28 17.38
N GLY A 188 -4.79 -23.19 17.07
CA GLY A 188 -5.73 -22.21 17.62
C GLY A 188 -5.87 -20.93 16.78
N ALA A 189 -5.02 -20.69 15.77
CA ALA A 189 -5.24 -19.62 14.81
C ALA A 189 -6.28 -20.03 13.74
N ASP A 190 -6.89 -19.04 13.09
CA ASP A 190 -7.75 -19.29 11.95
C ASP A 190 -6.92 -19.85 10.78
N GLY A 191 -7.51 -20.78 10.03
CA GLY A 191 -6.88 -21.39 8.85
C GLY A 191 -6.95 -20.46 7.63
N ASP A 192 -6.38 -19.25 7.75
CA ASP A 192 -6.28 -18.26 6.68
C ASP A 192 -4.87 -18.36 6.07
N LEU A 193 -4.79 -18.83 4.84
CA LEU A 193 -3.53 -19.12 4.18
C LEU A 193 -3.51 -18.58 2.76
N VAL A 194 -2.35 -18.14 2.32
CA VAL A 194 -2.05 -17.91 0.91
C VAL A 194 -0.95 -18.86 0.49
N ILE A 195 -1.19 -19.63 -0.56
CA ILE A 195 -0.19 -20.50 -1.18
C ILE A 195 0.37 -19.78 -2.39
N VAL A 196 1.67 -19.50 -2.36
CA VAL A 196 2.40 -18.79 -3.41
C VAL A 196 3.30 -19.77 -4.15
N ASP A 197 3.13 -19.85 -5.46
CA ASP A 197 4.02 -20.60 -6.32
C ASP A 197 5.18 -19.69 -6.75
N MET A 198 6.37 -19.97 -6.22
CA MET A 198 7.60 -19.20 -6.49
C MET A 198 8.25 -19.55 -7.84
N ASN A 199 7.73 -20.55 -8.55
CA ASN A 199 8.21 -20.94 -9.88
C ASN A 199 7.27 -20.48 -11.00
N ARG A 200 6.22 -19.76 -10.66
CA ARG A 200 5.21 -19.26 -11.61
C ARG A 200 5.45 -17.79 -11.90
N GLU A 201 6.09 -17.50 -13.01
CA GLU A 201 6.13 -16.11 -13.52
C GLU A 201 4.73 -15.65 -13.98
N VAL A 202 4.35 -14.43 -13.62
CA VAL A 202 3.09 -13.81 -13.99
C VAL A 202 3.36 -12.44 -14.59
N ILE A 203 2.70 -12.13 -15.71
CA ILE A 203 2.67 -10.77 -16.26
C ILE A 203 1.41 -10.10 -15.74
N CYS A 204 1.56 -8.89 -15.20
CA CYS A 204 0.44 -8.10 -14.70
C CYS A 204 -0.33 -7.49 -15.87
N HIS A 205 -1.59 -7.82 -16.00
CA HIS A 205 -2.52 -7.17 -16.91
C HIS A 205 -3.68 -6.55 -16.11
N ALA A 206 -4.00 -5.31 -16.39
CA ALA A 206 -5.07 -4.59 -15.70
C ALA A 206 -6.43 -5.33 -15.81
N GLU A 207 -6.66 -6.00 -16.94
CA GLU A 207 -7.88 -6.77 -17.21
C GLU A 207 -8.04 -8.01 -16.31
N ASP A 208 -6.94 -8.54 -15.79
CA ASP A 208 -6.93 -9.71 -14.90
C ASP A 208 -7.21 -9.32 -13.43
N SER A 209 -7.28 -8.03 -13.12
CA SER A 209 -7.58 -7.56 -11.77
C SER A 209 -9.01 -7.93 -11.36
N TYR A 210 -9.16 -8.36 -10.11
CA TYR A 210 -10.47 -8.62 -9.49
C TYR A 210 -11.20 -7.36 -9.04
N SER A 211 -10.54 -6.20 -9.10
CA SER A 211 -11.15 -4.91 -8.78
C SER A 211 -12.21 -4.52 -9.80
N GLN A 212 -13.33 -3.97 -9.34
CA GLN A 212 -14.33 -3.33 -10.21
C GLN A 212 -13.75 -2.08 -10.93
N ALA A 213 -12.62 -1.57 -10.45
CA ALA A 213 -11.92 -0.43 -11.03
C ALA A 213 -10.73 -0.84 -11.93
N LYS A 214 -10.73 -2.05 -12.49
CA LYS A 214 -9.64 -2.55 -13.34
C LYS A 214 -9.33 -1.66 -14.54
N ASP A 215 -10.30 -0.95 -15.07
CA ASP A 215 -10.13 -0.01 -16.19
C ASP A 215 -9.12 1.12 -15.91
N ILE A 216 -8.88 1.43 -14.64
CA ILE A 216 -7.91 2.44 -14.20
C ILE A 216 -6.63 1.83 -13.60
N SER A 217 -6.51 0.51 -13.50
CA SER A 217 -5.35 -0.21 -12.93
C SER A 217 -4.23 -0.33 -13.97
N LYS A 218 -3.66 0.79 -14.41
CA LYS A 218 -2.73 0.83 -15.55
C LYS A 218 -1.26 1.01 -15.18
N VAL A 219 -0.98 1.45 -13.97
CA VAL A 219 0.40 1.83 -13.58
C VAL A 219 1.36 0.65 -13.49
N PHE A 220 0.83 -0.55 -13.29
CA PHE A 220 1.60 -1.80 -13.23
C PHE A 220 1.42 -2.70 -14.46
N GLU A 221 0.77 -2.20 -15.52
CA GLU A 221 0.58 -2.96 -16.76
C GLU A 221 1.92 -3.46 -17.33
N GLY A 222 1.99 -4.75 -17.62
CA GLY A 222 3.18 -5.41 -18.17
C GLY A 222 4.30 -5.72 -17.17
N TRP A 223 4.11 -5.43 -15.88
CA TRP A 223 5.08 -5.83 -14.86
C TRP A 223 5.17 -7.34 -14.74
N LYS A 224 6.40 -7.85 -14.55
CA LYS A 224 6.67 -9.27 -14.40
C LYS A 224 6.89 -9.61 -12.94
N PHE A 225 6.11 -10.55 -12.43
CA PHE A 225 6.26 -11.11 -11.10
C PHE A 225 6.96 -12.45 -11.17
N ILE A 226 7.85 -12.71 -10.22
CA ILE A 226 8.58 -14.00 -10.10
C ILE A 226 7.74 -15.06 -9.38
N CYS A 227 6.55 -14.73 -8.96
CA CYS A 227 5.67 -15.63 -8.24
C CYS A 227 4.21 -15.39 -8.63
N GLY A 228 3.36 -16.40 -8.41
CA GLY A 228 1.92 -16.31 -8.56
C GLY A 228 1.18 -16.86 -7.35
N VAL A 229 0.04 -16.28 -7.00
CA VAL A 229 -0.85 -16.87 -6.00
C VAL A 229 -1.48 -18.12 -6.61
N TYR A 230 -1.22 -19.28 -5.99
CA TYR A 230 -1.83 -20.55 -6.38
C TYR A 230 -3.19 -20.72 -5.73
N ALA A 231 -3.28 -20.53 -4.40
CA ALA A 231 -4.55 -20.66 -3.68
C ALA A 231 -4.64 -19.66 -2.52
N THR A 232 -5.87 -19.31 -2.18
CA THR A 232 -6.22 -18.57 -0.96
C THR A 232 -7.22 -19.38 -0.17
N VAL A 233 -6.93 -19.59 1.10
CA VAL A 233 -7.76 -20.30 2.06
C VAL A 233 -8.26 -19.32 3.10
N VAL A 234 -9.54 -19.32 3.38
CA VAL A 234 -10.17 -18.52 4.43
C VAL A 234 -10.89 -19.47 5.40
N ARG A 235 -10.42 -19.48 6.65
CA ARG A 235 -10.97 -20.34 7.72
C ARG A 235 -11.10 -21.80 7.29
N GLY A 236 -10.02 -22.32 6.67
CA GLY A 236 -9.94 -23.73 6.23
C GLY A 236 -10.65 -24.04 4.91
N ARG A 237 -11.33 -23.08 4.28
CA ARG A 237 -11.97 -23.25 2.97
C ARG A 237 -11.16 -22.59 1.88
N VAL A 238 -10.88 -23.31 0.80
CA VAL A 238 -10.28 -22.73 -0.41
C VAL A 238 -11.31 -21.82 -1.07
N VAL A 239 -10.98 -20.54 -1.18
CA VAL A 239 -11.87 -19.51 -1.79
C VAL A 239 -11.36 -19.04 -3.16
N TYR A 240 -10.10 -19.33 -3.45
CA TYR A 240 -9.46 -19.04 -4.72
C TYR A 240 -8.43 -20.14 -5.01
N GLU A 241 -8.41 -20.64 -6.22
CA GLU A 241 -7.41 -21.59 -6.67
C GLU A 241 -7.15 -21.45 -8.17
N ASN A 242 -5.88 -21.34 -8.54
CA ASN A 242 -5.39 -21.32 -9.92
C ASN A 242 -6.19 -20.42 -10.88
N GLY A 243 -6.39 -19.17 -10.49
CA GLY A 243 -7.08 -18.15 -11.31
C GLY A 243 -8.62 -18.15 -11.17
N LYS A 244 -9.19 -19.01 -10.32
CA LYS A 244 -10.64 -19.13 -10.16
C LYS A 244 -11.07 -18.82 -8.73
N VAL A 245 -12.05 -17.94 -8.59
CA VAL A 245 -12.73 -17.66 -7.32
C VAL A 245 -13.86 -18.69 -7.13
N ASP A 246 -13.97 -19.26 -5.93
CA ASP A 246 -15.13 -20.05 -5.54
C ASP A 246 -16.30 -19.13 -5.17
N GLU A 247 -17.19 -18.86 -6.13
CA GLU A 247 -18.34 -18.00 -5.90
C GLU A 247 -19.30 -18.57 -4.84
N SER A 248 -19.29 -19.89 -4.61
CA SER A 248 -20.10 -20.52 -3.55
C SER A 248 -19.59 -20.18 -2.14
N ALA A 249 -18.39 -19.58 -2.03
CA ALA A 249 -17.85 -19.06 -0.79
C ALA A 249 -18.38 -17.66 -0.42
N ALA A 250 -19.28 -17.08 -1.20
CA ALA A 250 -19.92 -15.81 -0.86
C ALA A 250 -20.57 -15.89 0.53
N GLY A 251 -20.25 -14.90 1.39
CA GLY A 251 -20.73 -14.86 2.78
C GLY A 251 -19.94 -15.76 3.76
N TRP A 252 -18.86 -16.44 3.34
CA TRP A 252 -18.03 -17.27 4.21
C TRP A 252 -17.20 -16.45 5.19
N GLY A 253 -16.85 -15.22 4.85
CA GLY A 253 -16.06 -14.32 5.69
C GLY A 253 -16.75 -14.01 7.03
N GLN A 254 -15.96 -13.79 8.08
CA GLN A 254 -16.46 -13.37 9.38
C GLN A 254 -15.67 -12.17 9.89
N PHE A 255 -16.36 -11.28 10.58
CA PHE A 255 -15.72 -10.16 11.23
C PHE A 255 -14.91 -10.64 12.44
N VAL A 256 -13.64 -10.25 12.49
CA VAL A 256 -12.74 -10.54 13.61
C VAL A 256 -12.71 -9.32 14.54
N LYS A 257 -13.12 -9.51 15.79
CA LYS A 257 -13.06 -8.42 16.78
C LYS A 257 -11.64 -8.29 17.33
N PRO A 258 -11.06 -7.07 17.32
CA PRO A 258 -9.81 -6.82 18.02
C PRO A 258 -9.95 -7.13 19.52
N VAL A 259 -8.92 -7.75 20.07
CA VAL A 259 -8.83 -7.97 21.53
C VAL A 259 -8.46 -6.64 22.18
N ARG A 260 -9.37 -6.07 22.98
CA ARG A 260 -9.03 -4.89 23.79
C ARG A 260 -8.05 -5.32 24.89
N LYS A 261 -6.88 -4.71 24.88
CA LYS A 261 -5.92 -4.79 25.99
C LYS A 261 -6.28 -3.82 27.08
#